data_65aed10c7de64d43e19d9fa78c5d238a
#
_entry.id   65aed10c7de64d43e19d9fa78c5d238a
#
_cell.length_a   1.000
_cell.length_b   1.000
_cell.length_c   1.000
_cell.angle_alpha   90.00
_cell.angle_beta   90.00
_cell.angle_gamma   90.00
#
_symmetry.space_group_name_H-M   'P 1'
#
loop_
_entity.id
_entity.type
_entity.pdbx_description
1 polymer ?
#
loop_
_entity_poly.entity_id
_entity_poly.type
_entity_poly.pdbx_seq_one_letter_code
_entity_poly.pdbx_strand_id
1 'polypeptide(L)'
;LLDLVVFGRASGMFIEKQLREGITLKDASEADIERAMTGLNRINNSSNGEQASVLRAELQTIMQNYFGVFRRGDFMQQGIEKLNALRPRIENVALDDKSNAFNTARIEALELQNLFATAEATAIAAEGRTESRGAHAREDFQERDDENWLCHSVYFPDSKTLGKRGVNFNLKTREAFEPQIRTY
;
A
#
# COMPACT_ATOMS: atom_id res chain seq x y z
N LEU A 1 12.86 3.96 -12.93
CA LEU A 1 12.62 5.21 -13.68
C LEU A 1 11.97 4.97 -15.04
N LEU A 2 12.39 3.94 -15.79
CA LEU A 2 11.80 3.64 -17.10
C LEU A 2 10.30 3.32 -16.99
N ASP A 3 9.87 2.63 -15.96
CA ASP A 3 8.46 2.32 -15.70
C ASP A 3 7.59 3.57 -15.62
N LEU A 4 8.07 4.62 -14.95
CA LEU A 4 7.35 5.88 -14.83
C LEU A 4 7.10 6.53 -16.21
N VAL A 5 8.12 6.50 -17.07
CA VAL A 5 8.00 7.07 -18.43
C VAL A 5 7.05 6.24 -19.30
N VAL A 6 7.22 4.91 -19.31
CA VAL A 6 6.44 4.00 -20.16
C VAL A 6 4.97 3.99 -19.73
N PHE A 7 4.70 3.74 -18.46
CA PHE A 7 3.31 3.66 -17.97
C PHE A 7 2.65 5.02 -17.86
N GLY A 8 3.39 6.07 -17.52
CA GLY A 8 2.87 7.44 -17.53
C GLY A 8 2.44 7.88 -18.92
N ARG A 9 3.26 7.63 -19.93
CA ARG A 9 2.89 7.90 -21.32
C ARG A 9 1.68 7.06 -21.77
N ALA A 10 1.68 5.76 -21.48
CA ALA A 10 0.58 4.87 -21.85
C ALA A 10 -0.74 5.32 -21.21
N SER A 11 -0.71 5.70 -19.92
CA SER A 11 -1.88 6.24 -19.21
C SER A 11 -2.38 7.54 -19.85
N GLY A 12 -1.47 8.47 -20.15
CA GLY A 12 -1.85 9.74 -20.82
C GLY A 12 -2.51 9.52 -22.17
N MET A 13 -1.95 8.64 -23.00
CA MET A 13 -2.52 8.31 -24.32
C MET A 13 -3.89 7.62 -24.19
N PHE A 14 -4.05 6.76 -23.19
CA PHE A 14 -5.33 6.10 -22.93
C PHE A 14 -6.41 7.11 -22.48
N ILE A 15 -6.06 8.01 -21.57
CA ILE A 15 -6.97 9.07 -21.08
C ILE A 15 -7.37 10.00 -22.23
N GLU A 16 -6.40 10.43 -23.06
CA GLU A 16 -6.68 11.26 -24.24
C GLU A 16 -7.69 10.57 -25.17
N LYS A 17 -7.46 9.28 -25.45
CA LYS A 17 -8.37 8.49 -26.30
C LYS A 17 -9.78 8.45 -25.70
N GLN A 18 -9.91 8.14 -24.41
CA GLN A 18 -11.20 8.06 -23.72
C GLN A 18 -11.95 9.40 -23.74
N LEU A 19 -11.24 10.50 -23.52
CA LEU A 19 -11.85 11.84 -23.59
C LEU A 19 -12.34 12.18 -25.01
N ARG A 20 -11.57 11.82 -26.06
CA ARG A 20 -11.99 11.99 -27.46
C ARG A 20 -13.21 11.12 -27.82
N GLU A 21 -13.35 9.94 -27.21
CA GLU A 21 -14.50 9.04 -27.36
C GLU A 21 -15.72 9.50 -26.56
N GLY A 22 -15.62 10.60 -25.82
CA GLY A 22 -16.74 11.22 -25.11
C GLY A 22 -17.07 10.56 -23.78
N ILE A 23 -16.07 9.95 -23.11
CA ILE A 23 -16.29 9.43 -21.76
C ILE A 23 -16.76 10.56 -20.83
N THR A 24 -17.84 10.34 -20.13
CA THR A 24 -18.32 11.25 -19.09
C THR A 24 -17.86 10.77 -17.73
N LEU A 25 -17.38 11.72 -16.90
CA LEU A 25 -17.11 11.41 -15.51
C LEU A 25 -18.42 11.15 -14.77
N LYS A 26 -18.43 10.14 -13.92
CA LYS A 26 -19.56 9.89 -13.03
C LYS A 26 -19.56 10.95 -11.94
N ASP A 27 -20.74 11.44 -11.59
CA ASP A 27 -20.89 12.27 -10.40
C ASP A 27 -20.53 11.44 -9.15
N ALA A 28 -19.93 12.12 -8.16
CA ALA A 28 -19.65 11.47 -6.89
C ALA A 28 -20.97 11.13 -6.18
N SER A 29 -21.07 9.92 -5.64
CA SER A 29 -22.25 9.55 -4.85
C SER A 29 -22.23 10.29 -3.51
N GLU A 30 -23.41 10.59 -2.97
CA GLU A 30 -23.54 11.19 -1.63
C GLU A 30 -22.82 10.35 -0.57
N ALA A 31 -22.89 9.01 -0.67
CA ALA A 31 -22.22 8.08 0.23
C ALA A 31 -20.68 8.20 0.17
N ASP A 32 -20.10 8.45 -1.00
CA ASP A 32 -18.65 8.65 -1.14
C ASP A 32 -18.22 9.99 -0.56
N ILE A 33 -19.01 11.03 -0.79
CA ILE A 33 -18.78 12.36 -0.20
C ILE A 33 -18.86 12.30 1.33
N GLU A 34 -19.90 11.67 1.86
CA GLU A 34 -20.10 11.50 3.31
C GLU A 34 -18.96 10.72 3.96
N ARG A 35 -18.50 9.65 3.32
CA ARG A 35 -17.36 8.84 3.78
C ARG A 35 -16.07 9.68 3.85
N ALA A 36 -15.78 10.45 2.81
CA ALA A 36 -14.62 11.32 2.75
C ALA A 36 -14.70 12.44 3.83
N MET A 37 -15.85 13.06 3.96
CA MET A 37 -16.08 14.12 4.97
C MET A 37 -16.02 13.57 6.40
N THR A 38 -16.54 12.39 6.66
CA THR A 38 -16.46 11.75 7.97
C THR A 38 -15.02 11.51 8.39
N GLY A 39 -14.17 10.99 7.48
CA GLY A 39 -12.74 10.81 7.73
C GLY A 39 -12.03 12.13 8.05
N LEU A 40 -12.26 13.17 7.25
CA LEU A 40 -11.69 14.50 7.47
C LEU A 40 -12.18 15.13 8.78
N ASN A 41 -13.48 15.06 9.07
CA ASN A 41 -14.06 15.61 10.29
C ASN A 41 -13.54 14.91 11.55
N ARG A 42 -13.29 13.61 11.49
CA ARG A 42 -12.68 12.88 12.60
C ARG A 42 -11.31 13.47 12.96
N ILE A 43 -10.44 13.72 11.97
CA ILE A 43 -9.12 14.33 12.20
C ILE A 43 -9.30 15.77 12.72
N ASN A 44 -10.15 16.56 12.08
CA ASN A 44 -10.38 17.95 12.48
C ASN A 44 -10.88 18.12 13.91
N ASN A 45 -11.67 17.17 14.40
CA ASN A 45 -12.26 17.22 15.73
C ASN A 45 -11.43 16.49 16.80
N SER A 46 -10.39 15.75 16.39
CA SER A 46 -9.51 15.04 17.32
C SER A 46 -8.65 16.04 18.12
N SER A 47 -8.62 15.85 19.44
CA SER A 47 -7.82 16.68 20.37
C SER A 47 -7.06 15.88 21.42
N ASN A 48 -7.39 14.60 21.61
CA ASN A 48 -6.91 13.79 22.74
C ASN A 48 -6.03 12.59 22.30
N GLY A 49 -5.53 12.58 21.08
CA GLY A 49 -4.67 11.53 20.57
C GLY A 49 -3.19 11.86 20.69
N GLU A 50 -2.38 11.09 20.02
CA GLU A 50 -0.94 11.30 19.88
C GLU A 50 -0.63 12.13 18.62
N GLN A 51 0.51 12.80 18.61
CA GLN A 51 0.95 13.57 17.44
C GLN A 51 1.31 12.66 16.25
N ALA A 52 0.99 13.08 15.05
CA ALA A 52 1.26 12.34 13.82
C ALA A 52 2.75 11.98 13.65
N SER A 53 3.65 12.87 14.04
CA SER A 53 5.10 12.64 13.97
C SER A 53 5.58 11.48 14.84
N VAL A 54 5.00 11.33 16.05
CA VAL A 54 5.33 10.24 16.99
C VAL A 54 4.86 8.90 16.42
N LEU A 55 3.61 8.84 15.99
CA LEU A 55 3.03 7.63 15.41
C LEU A 55 3.71 7.22 14.11
N ARG A 56 4.11 8.19 13.27
CA ARG A 56 4.88 7.94 12.06
C ARG A 56 6.25 7.34 12.36
N ALA A 57 6.96 7.88 13.35
CA ALA A 57 8.27 7.34 13.75
C ALA A 57 8.15 5.90 14.27
N GLU A 58 7.10 5.60 15.03
CA GLU A 58 6.82 4.24 15.50
C GLU A 58 6.50 3.29 14.33
N LEU A 59 5.63 3.72 13.39
CA LEU A 59 5.31 2.96 12.18
C LEU A 59 6.58 2.64 11.36
N GLN A 60 7.44 3.63 11.13
CA GLN A 60 8.70 3.46 10.41
C GLN A 60 9.61 2.47 11.13
N THR A 61 9.69 2.54 12.46
CA THR A 61 10.48 1.61 13.28
C THR A 61 9.96 0.17 13.18
N ILE A 62 8.64 -0.01 13.22
CA ILE A 62 8.02 -1.33 13.03
C ILE A 62 8.36 -1.88 11.63
N MET A 63 8.15 -1.08 10.59
CA MET A 63 8.43 -1.53 9.22
C MET A 63 9.91 -1.84 9.00
N GLN A 64 10.83 -1.04 9.54
CA GLN A 64 12.26 -1.29 9.44
C GLN A 64 12.68 -2.57 10.15
N ASN A 65 12.19 -2.80 11.36
CA ASN A 65 12.64 -3.92 12.19
C ASN A 65 12.03 -5.27 11.80
N TYR A 66 10.79 -5.27 11.29
CA TYR A 66 10.04 -6.49 11.06
C TYR A 66 9.81 -6.81 9.57
N PHE A 67 9.93 -5.81 8.67
CA PHE A 67 9.67 -5.96 7.24
C PHE A 67 10.80 -5.40 6.37
N GLY A 68 12.01 -5.32 6.93
CA GLY A 68 13.22 -4.84 6.24
C GLY A 68 13.65 -5.73 5.07
N VAL A 69 14.95 -5.71 4.76
CA VAL A 69 15.50 -6.40 3.58
C VAL A 69 15.41 -7.92 3.74
N PHE A 70 15.84 -8.44 4.88
CA PHE A 70 15.80 -9.87 5.20
C PHE A 70 14.61 -10.16 6.11
N ARG A 71 13.75 -11.09 5.67
CA ARG A 71 12.44 -11.33 6.28
C ARG A 71 12.32 -12.74 6.80
N ARG A 72 11.70 -12.87 7.96
CA ARG A 72 11.35 -14.17 8.57
C ARG A 72 9.90 -14.15 9.02
N GLY A 73 9.18 -15.26 8.86
CA GLY A 73 7.76 -15.35 9.18
C GLY A 73 7.43 -14.98 10.62
N ASP A 74 8.19 -15.49 11.60
CA ASP A 74 7.99 -15.22 13.02
C ASP A 74 8.19 -13.74 13.39
N PHE A 75 9.16 -13.06 12.77
CA PHE A 75 9.34 -11.61 12.96
C PHE A 75 8.21 -10.81 12.29
N MET A 76 7.83 -11.18 11.07
CA MET A 76 6.76 -10.48 10.36
C MET A 76 5.41 -10.62 11.09
N GLN A 77 5.11 -11.77 11.69
CA GLN A 77 3.91 -11.94 12.51
C GLN A 77 3.92 -11.00 13.72
N GLN A 78 5.04 -10.89 14.45
CA GLN A 78 5.18 -9.90 15.51
C GLN A 78 5.01 -8.46 15.02
N GLY A 79 5.53 -8.16 13.83
CA GLY A 79 5.35 -6.86 13.18
C GLY A 79 3.88 -6.56 12.88
N ILE A 80 3.11 -7.54 12.39
CA ILE A 80 1.67 -7.42 12.13
C ILE A 80 0.91 -7.16 13.44
N GLU A 81 1.26 -7.85 14.52
CA GLU A 81 0.65 -7.60 15.85
C GLU A 81 0.89 -6.15 16.30
N LYS A 82 2.11 -5.63 16.11
CA LYS A 82 2.45 -4.23 16.43
C LYS A 82 1.69 -3.24 15.54
N LEU A 83 1.55 -3.51 14.25
CA LEU A 83 0.72 -2.70 13.34
C LEU A 83 -0.74 -2.69 13.78
N ASN A 84 -1.28 -3.84 14.17
CA ASN A 84 -2.65 -3.93 14.69
C ASN A 84 -2.85 -3.12 15.99
N ALA A 85 -1.86 -3.10 16.86
CA ALA A 85 -1.89 -2.27 18.07
C ALA A 85 -1.76 -0.77 17.79
N LEU A 86 -1.02 -0.41 16.72
CA LEU A 86 -0.82 0.98 16.31
C LEU A 86 -2.04 1.58 15.60
N ARG A 87 -2.83 0.77 14.90
CA ARG A 87 -4.00 1.22 14.11
C ARG A 87 -4.95 2.14 14.87
N PRO A 88 -5.53 1.75 16.03
CA PRO A 88 -6.50 2.60 16.74
C PRO A 88 -5.88 3.93 17.21
N ARG A 89 -4.58 3.95 17.46
CA ARG A 89 -3.85 5.17 17.83
C ARG A 89 -3.72 6.12 16.62
N ILE A 90 -3.45 5.59 15.43
CA ILE A 90 -3.44 6.37 14.19
C ILE A 90 -4.85 6.88 13.83
N GLU A 91 -5.87 6.08 14.04
CA GLU A 91 -7.26 6.51 13.84
C GLU A 91 -7.67 7.65 14.77
N ASN A 92 -7.04 7.75 15.93
CA ASN A 92 -7.27 8.81 16.93
C ASN A 92 -6.09 9.81 17.01
N VAL A 93 -5.41 10.07 15.89
CA VAL A 93 -4.30 11.04 15.84
C VAL A 93 -4.78 12.43 16.25
N ALA A 94 -4.01 13.12 17.12
CA ALA A 94 -4.33 14.48 17.54
C ALA A 94 -3.99 15.50 16.45
N LEU A 95 -4.82 16.52 16.32
CA LEU A 95 -4.58 17.68 15.50
C LEU A 95 -4.67 18.95 16.37
N ASP A 96 -3.52 19.53 16.71
CA ASP A 96 -3.46 20.73 17.55
C ASP A 96 -3.79 21.99 16.76
N ASP A 97 -3.26 22.12 15.55
CA ASP A 97 -3.56 23.22 14.66
C ASP A 97 -4.90 23.00 13.93
N LYS A 98 -5.88 23.81 14.23
CA LYS A 98 -7.23 23.78 13.61
C LYS A 98 -7.40 24.81 12.49
N SER A 99 -6.36 25.54 12.11
CA SER A 99 -6.43 26.53 11.03
C SER A 99 -6.82 25.89 9.69
N ASN A 100 -7.44 26.69 8.81
CA ASN A 100 -7.87 26.22 7.49
C ASN A 100 -6.86 26.52 6.37
N ALA A 101 -5.83 27.32 6.65
CA ALA A 101 -4.83 27.73 5.67
C ALA A 101 -3.45 27.23 6.09
N PHE A 102 -2.70 26.64 5.15
CA PHE A 102 -1.34 26.14 5.33
C PHE A 102 -1.16 25.20 6.54
N ASN A 103 -2.17 24.41 6.85
CA ASN A 103 -2.16 23.48 7.98
C ASN A 103 -1.38 22.20 7.64
N THR A 104 -0.07 22.22 7.84
CA THR A 104 0.82 21.08 7.60
C THR A 104 0.54 19.91 8.56
N ALA A 105 0.13 20.18 9.80
CA ALA A 105 -0.23 19.16 10.77
C ALA A 105 -1.43 18.32 10.31
N ARG A 106 -2.43 18.95 9.67
CA ARG A 106 -3.56 18.24 9.06
C ARG A 106 -3.10 17.34 7.91
N ILE A 107 -2.24 17.84 7.04
CA ILE A 107 -1.69 17.06 5.93
C ILE A 107 -0.90 15.85 6.48
N GLU A 108 -0.05 16.06 7.48
CA GLU A 108 0.70 14.97 8.12
C GLU A 108 -0.20 13.89 8.74
N ALA A 109 -1.31 14.29 9.36
CA ALA A 109 -2.29 13.35 9.92
C ALA A 109 -3.00 12.53 8.83
N LEU A 110 -3.34 13.15 7.69
CA LEU A 110 -3.92 12.46 6.53
C LEU A 110 -2.91 11.52 5.86
N GLU A 111 -1.68 11.99 5.66
CA GLU A 111 -0.59 11.18 5.09
C GLU A 111 -0.26 9.97 5.96
N LEU A 112 -0.30 10.13 7.29
CA LEU A 112 -0.07 9.02 8.22
C LEU A 112 -1.08 7.87 8.02
N GLN A 113 -2.35 8.19 7.79
CA GLN A 113 -3.37 7.17 7.52
C GLN A 113 -3.09 6.43 6.19
N ASN A 114 -2.70 7.15 5.15
CA ASN A 114 -2.34 6.56 3.86
C ASN A 114 -1.06 5.72 3.96
N LEU A 115 -0.08 6.21 4.70
CA LEU A 115 1.17 5.48 4.96
C LEU A 115 0.90 4.17 5.71
N PHE A 116 0.02 4.21 6.72
CA PHE A 116 -0.37 3.02 7.46
C PHE A 116 -1.08 1.98 6.59
N ALA A 117 -2.01 2.40 5.73
CA ALA A 117 -2.69 1.50 4.80
C ALA A 117 -1.70 0.79 3.85
N THR A 118 -0.72 1.54 3.34
CA THR A 118 0.35 0.98 2.49
C THR A 118 1.26 0.02 3.27
N ALA A 119 1.62 0.37 4.51
CA ALA A 119 2.45 -0.46 5.38
C ALA A 119 1.74 -1.78 5.73
N GLU A 120 0.46 -1.73 6.06
CA GLU A 120 -0.35 -2.92 6.35
C GLU A 120 -0.45 -3.84 5.13
N ALA A 121 -0.76 -3.30 3.96
CA ALA A 121 -0.82 -4.09 2.72
C ALA A 121 0.54 -4.75 2.42
N THR A 122 1.63 -4.03 2.63
CA THR A 122 3.00 -4.54 2.46
C THR A 122 3.30 -5.65 3.45
N ALA A 123 2.97 -5.46 4.72
CA ALA A 123 3.23 -6.42 5.80
C ALA A 123 2.50 -7.74 5.57
N ILE A 124 1.20 -7.67 5.29
CA ILE A 124 0.36 -8.85 5.06
C ILE A 124 0.78 -9.58 3.78
N ALA A 125 1.07 -8.84 2.70
CA ALA A 125 1.53 -9.45 1.45
C ALA A 125 2.91 -10.10 1.60
N ALA A 126 3.82 -9.50 2.36
CA ALA A 126 5.16 -10.04 2.60
C ALA A 126 5.12 -11.28 3.48
N GLU A 127 4.32 -11.27 4.55
CA GLU A 127 4.19 -12.43 5.44
C GLU A 127 3.55 -13.61 4.71
N GLY A 128 2.46 -13.37 3.98
CA GLY A 128 1.72 -14.41 3.26
C GLY A 128 2.47 -15.03 2.07
N ARG A 129 3.50 -14.36 1.52
CA ARG A 129 4.28 -14.89 0.38
C ARG A 129 5.45 -15.74 0.88
N THR A 130 5.31 -17.07 0.77
CA THR A 130 6.27 -18.07 1.28
C THR A 130 7.29 -18.49 0.22
N GLU A 131 7.99 -17.54 -0.36
CA GLU A 131 9.09 -17.70 -1.32
C GLU A 131 10.03 -16.50 -1.27
N SER A 132 11.17 -16.58 -1.93
CA SER A 132 12.04 -15.45 -2.23
C SER A 132 11.98 -15.10 -3.71
N ARG A 133 11.64 -13.82 -4.04
CA ARG A 133 11.51 -13.34 -5.42
C ARG A 133 11.81 -11.84 -5.53
N GLY A 134 12.73 -11.48 -6.39
CA GLY A 134 13.15 -10.09 -6.59
C GLY A 134 13.71 -9.49 -5.30
N ALA A 135 13.12 -8.40 -4.84
CA ALA A 135 13.50 -7.76 -3.57
C ALA A 135 12.87 -8.41 -2.33
N HIS A 136 11.95 -9.37 -2.50
CA HIS A 136 11.36 -10.11 -1.39
C HIS A 136 12.27 -11.28 -1.02
N ALA A 137 13.10 -11.11 0.01
CA ALA A 137 14.03 -12.10 0.51
C ALA A 137 13.53 -12.69 1.84
N ARG A 138 13.19 -13.97 1.83
CA ARG A 138 12.73 -14.75 2.99
C ARG A 138 13.87 -15.66 3.46
N GLU A 139 14.34 -15.51 4.69
CA GLU A 139 15.36 -16.38 5.28
C GLU A 139 14.83 -17.81 5.53
N ASP A 140 13.53 -17.91 5.78
CA ASP A 140 12.81 -19.19 6.01
C ASP A 140 12.29 -19.84 4.72
N PHE A 141 12.27 -19.14 3.58
CA PHE A 141 11.88 -19.63 2.25
C PHE A 141 12.81 -19.04 1.18
N GLN A 142 14.04 -19.52 1.11
CA GLN A 142 15.11 -18.90 0.31
C GLN A 142 14.91 -19.05 -1.20
N GLU A 143 14.22 -20.12 -1.62
CA GLU A 143 14.03 -20.43 -3.02
C GLU A 143 12.81 -19.73 -3.62
N ARG A 144 12.85 -19.50 -4.93
CA ARG A 144 11.73 -19.05 -5.73
C ARG A 144 10.80 -20.24 -6.02
N ASP A 145 9.51 -20.04 -5.82
CA ASP A 145 8.47 -21.04 -6.02
C ASP A 145 7.54 -20.62 -7.16
N ASP A 146 7.87 -21.02 -8.39
CA ASP A 146 7.06 -20.70 -9.57
C ASP A 146 5.75 -21.51 -9.63
N GLU A 147 5.67 -22.67 -8.97
CA GLU A 147 4.46 -23.49 -8.95
C GLU A 147 3.34 -22.80 -8.17
N ASN A 148 3.64 -22.28 -6.99
CA ASN A 148 2.65 -21.69 -6.10
C ASN A 148 2.58 -20.17 -6.16
N TRP A 149 3.68 -19.49 -6.56
CA TRP A 149 3.84 -18.05 -6.42
C TRP A 149 4.14 -17.27 -7.70
N LEU A 150 4.06 -17.90 -8.90
CA LEU A 150 4.10 -17.15 -10.16
C LEU A 150 2.78 -16.38 -10.36
N CYS A 151 2.50 -15.50 -9.42
CA CYS A 151 1.28 -14.71 -9.37
C CYS A 151 1.52 -13.37 -8.66
N HIS A 152 0.59 -12.43 -8.85
CA HIS A 152 0.49 -11.21 -8.05
C HIS A 152 -0.21 -11.51 -6.73
N SER A 153 0.33 -11.00 -5.63
CA SER A 153 -0.39 -10.92 -4.35
C SER A 153 -1.34 -9.73 -4.39
N VAL A 154 -2.60 -9.91 -4.01
CA VAL A 154 -3.63 -8.87 -4.01
C VAL A 154 -4.21 -8.79 -2.60
N TYR A 155 -3.99 -7.67 -1.93
CA TYR A 155 -4.53 -7.42 -0.60
C TYR A 155 -5.91 -6.77 -0.67
N PHE A 156 -6.85 -7.29 0.09
CA PHE A 156 -8.21 -6.76 0.22
C PHE A 156 -8.36 -6.13 1.62
N PRO A 157 -8.34 -4.79 1.75
CA PRO A 157 -8.29 -4.12 3.06
C PRO A 157 -9.54 -4.35 3.90
N ASP A 158 -10.73 -4.44 3.30
CA ASP A 158 -11.99 -4.61 4.02
C ASP A 158 -12.08 -5.96 4.76
N SER A 159 -11.64 -7.03 4.09
CA SER A 159 -11.60 -8.38 4.66
C SER A 159 -10.26 -8.75 5.31
N LYS A 160 -9.23 -7.91 5.13
CA LYS A 160 -7.84 -8.18 5.53
C LYS A 160 -7.29 -9.50 4.99
N THR A 161 -7.72 -9.88 3.80
CA THR A 161 -7.32 -11.14 3.16
C THR A 161 -6.34 -10.89 2.02
N LEU A 162 -5.52 -11.90 1.75
CA LEU A 162 -4.59 -11.93 0.63
C LEU A 162 -5.11 -12.90 -0.44
N GLY A 163 -5.34 -12.40 -1.65
CA GLY A 163 -5.67 -13.20 -2.82
C GLY A 163 -4.49 -13.31 -3.78
N LYS A 164 -4.64 -14.17 -4.78
CA LYS A 164 -3.67 -14.37 -5.86
C LYS A 164 -4.31 -14.05 -7.21
N ARG A 165 -3.56 -13.38 -8.08
CA ARG A 165 -3.93 -13.14 -9.47
C ARG A 165 -2.81 -13.60 -10.38
N GLY A 166 -3.10 -14.49 -11.34
CA GLY A 166 -2.12 -15.02 -12.28
C GLY A 166 -1.41 -13.92 -13.08
N VAL A 167 -0.15 -14.16 -13.41
CA VAL A 167 0.61 -13.28 -14.30
C VAL A 167 0.15 -13.51 -15.74
N ASN A 168 -0.09 -12.44 -16.48
CA ASN A 168 -0.45 -12.51 -17.89
C ASN A 168 0.81 -12.42 -18.77
N PHE A 169 1.20 -13.51 -19.39
CA PHE A 169 2.31 -13.58 -20.35
C PHE A 169 1.85 -13.42 -21.82
N ASN A 170 0.55 -13.26 -22.08
CA ASN A 170 0.03 -13.06 -23.44
C ASN A 170 0.28 -11.64 -23.89
N LEU A 171 1.44 -11.41 -24.50
CA LEU A 171 1.80 -10.14 -25.09
C LEU A 171 1.22 -10.03 -26.51
N LYS A 172 0.59 -8.89 -26.84
CA LYS A 172 -0.02 -8.69 -28.17
C LYS A 172 0.98 -8.42 -29.27
N THR A 173 2.16 -7.89 -28.95
CA THR A 173 3.11 -7.33 -29.92
C THR A 173 4.53 -7.84 -29.77
N ARG A 174 4.81 -8.67 -28.79
CA ARG A 174 6.14 -9.22 -28.48
C ARG A 174 6.00 -10.67 -28.01
N GLU A 175 7.06 -11.44 -28.17
CA GLU A 175 7.18 -12.76 -27.54
C GLU A 175 7.32 -12.61 -26.03
N ALA A 176 6.72 -13.52 -25.28
CA ALA A 176 6.91 -13.60 -23.85
C ALA A 176 8.29 -14.19 -23.53
N PHE A 177 8.92 -13.66 -22.49
CA PHE A 177 10.15 -14.23 -21.95
C PHE A 177 9.79 -15.18 -20.80
N GLU A 178 10.28 -16.40 -20.89
CA GLU A 178 10.14 -17.37 -19.81
C GLU A 178 10.89 -16.89 -18.55
N PRO A 179 10.33 -17.11 -17.35
CA PRO A 179 11.00 -16.81 -16.10
C PRO A 179 12.34 -17.58 -16.01
N GLN A 180 13.43 -16.85 -15.79
CA GLN A 180 14.76 -17.43 -15.66
C GLN A 180 15.28 -17.31 -14.23
N ILE A 181 16.13 -18.27 -13.83
CA ILE A 181 16.85 -18.14 -12.57
C ILE A 181 17.84 -16.99 -12.70
N ARG A 182 17.84 -16.10 -11.73
CA ARG A 182 18.78 -14.98 -11.70
C ARG A 182 20.16 -15.49 -11.32
N THR A 183 21.11 -15.36 -12.24
CA THR A 183 22.53 -15.61 -11.99
C THR A 183 23.25 -14.28 -11.77
N TYR A 184 24.12 -14.20 -10.77
CA TYR A 184 24.97 -13.05 -10.48
C TYR A 184 26.39 -13.30 -10.99
#